data_790f8a88df6b035a5dbf5d1113a6b50b
#
_entry.id   790f8a88df6b035a5dbf5d1113a6b50b
#
_cell.length_a   1.000
_cell.length_b   1.000
_cell.length_c   1.000
_cell.angle_alpha   90.00
_cell.angle_beta   90.00
_cell.angle_gamma   90.00
#
_symmetry.space_group_name_H-M   'P 1'
#
loop_
_entity.id
_entity.type
_entity.pdbx_description
1 polymer ?
#
loop_
_entity_poly.entity_id
_entity_poly.type
_entity_poly.pdbx_seq_one_letter_code
_entity_poly.pdbx_strand_id
1 'polypeptide(L)'
;MKKILFFIPAALYYALIFYLSSRSYDIKIDILFFDKVIHIVEFALLGLFLSFGYFMSLKSSLMMRAVLTIFTGIILGGLDEFHQYFIPRRSIEFFDVIADAVGVLSGFLLYYYFSRSVKGKIFTEKLSKL
;
A
#
# COMPACT_ATOMS: atom_id res chain seq x y z
N MET A 1 2.95 4.65 22.57
CA MET A 1 3.85 3.61 22.05
C MET A 1 3.11 2.49 21.32
N LYS A 2 2.02 1.94 21.88
CA LYS A 2 1.27 0.83 21.24
C LYS A 2 0.70 1.15 19.85
N LYS A 3 0.40 2.41 19.54
CA LYS A 3 -0.23 2.81 18.27
C LYS A 3 0.64 2.60 17.03
N ILE A 4 1.97 2.71 17.17
CA ILE A 4 2.90 2.49 16.06
C ILE A 4 2.94 1.03 15.62
N LEU A 5 2.59 0.10 16.50
CA LEU A 5 2.55 -1.33 16.20
C LEU A 5 1.53 -1.68 15.11
N PHE A 6 0.49 -0.86 14.93
CA PHE A 6 -0.49 -1.06 13.87
C PHE A 6 0.06 -0.80 12.46
N PHE A 7 1.25 -0.20 12.35
CA PHE A 7 1.94 -0.04 11.06
C PHE A 7 2.89 -1.21 10.74
N ILE A 8 3.12 -2.15 11.66
CA ILE A 8 3.98 -3.32 11.40
C ILE A 8 3.57 -4.09 10.13
N PRO A 9 2.28 -4.39 9.88
CA PRO A 9 1.89 -5.07 8.64
C PRO A 9 2.28 -4.29 7.38
N ALA A 10 2.08 -2.97 7.38
CA ALA A 10 2.47 -2.11 6.26
C ALA A 10 4.00 -2.10 6.05
N ALA A 11 4.76 -1.98 7.14
CA ALA A 11 6.22 -1.97 7.08
C ALA A 11 6.80 -3.29 6.55
N LEU A 12 6.31 -4.42 7.06
CA LEU A 12 6.74 -5.75 6.60
C LEU A 12 6.35 -5.99 5.13
N TYR A 13 5.15 -5.56 4.75
CA TYR A 13 4.70 -5.73 3.38
C TYR A 13 5.47 -4.82 2.41
N TYR A 14 5.77 -3.58 2.80
CA TYR A 14 6.61 -2.70 1.98
C TYR A 14 8.04 -3.23 1.85
N ALA A 15 8.59 -3.82 2.91
CA ALA A 15 9.89 -4.50 2.82
C ALA A 15 9.86 -5.68 1.83
N LEU A 16 8.74 -6.39 1.74
CA LEU A 16 8.53 -7.45 0.73
C LEU A 16 8.47 -6.85 -0.68
N ILE A 17 7.70 -5.78 -0.91
CA ILE A 17 7.67 -5.07 -2.20
C ILE A 17 9.10 -4.68 -2.61
N PHE A 18 9.82 -4.01 -1.72
CA PHE A 18 11.20 -3.57 -1.95
C PHE A 18 12.14 -4.73 -2.30
N TYR A 19 12.00 -5.87 -1.62
CA TYR A 19 12.76 -7.07 -1.92
C TYR A 19 12.43 -7.64 -3.30
N LEU A 20 11.14 -7.69 -3.65
CA LEU A 20 10.69 -8.19 -4.96
C LEU A 20 11.12 -7.24 -6.09
N SER A 21 10.98 -5.94 -5.89
CA SER A 21 11.36 -4.92 -6.88
C SER A 21 12.89 -4.86 -7.11
N SER A 22 13.68 -5.34 -6.14
CA SER A 22 15.15 -5.47 -6.27
C SER A 22 15.58 -6.59 -7.23
N ARG A 23 14.65 -7.42 -7.70
CA ARG A 23 14.96 -8.53 -8.60
C ARG A 23 14.65 -8.18 -10.04
N SER A 24 15.58 -8.50 -10.94
CA SER A 24 15.33 -8.49 -12.38
C SER A 24 14.71 -9.82 -12.77
N TYR A 25 13.45 -9.82 -13.20
CA TYR A 25 12.79 -10.99 -13.75
C TYR A 25 12.90 -10.95 -15.27
N ASP A 26 13.47 -12.00 -15.88
CA ASP A 26 13.52 -12.15 -17.34
C ASP A 26 12.17 -12.64 -17.93
N ILE A 27 11.08 -12.53 -17.16
CA ILE A 27 9.76 -12.94 -17.61
C ILE A 27 9.20 -11.82 -18.50
N LYS A 28 9.39 -11.95 -19.81
CA LYS A 28 8.69 -11.15 -20.80
C LYS A 28 7.27 -11.67 -20.95
N ILE A 29 6.37 -11.16 -20.12
CA ILE A 29 4.93 -11.34 -20.33
C ILE A 29 4.51 -10.23 -21.31
N ASP A 30 4.39 -10.54 -22.59
CA ASP A 30 3.95 -9.63 -23.66
C ASP A 30 2.43 -9.33 -23.57
N ILE A 31 1.89 -9.19 -22.37
CA ILE A 31 0.53 -8.71 -22.16
C ILE A 31 0.59 -7.23 -21.86
N LEU A 32 0.06 -6.43 -22.75
CA LEU A 32 -0.04 -4.98 -22.62
C LEU A 32 -0.61 -4.62 -21.24
N PHE A 33 0.09 -3.78 -20.47
CA PHE A 33 -0.27 -3.33 -19.13
C PHE A 33 -0.27 -4.38 -18.01
N PHE A 34 0.23 -5.59 -18.21
CA PHE A 34 0.27 -6.60 -17.14
C PHE A 34 1.11 -6.15 -15.93
N ASP A 35 2.23 -5.49 -16.18
CA ASP A 35 3.07 -4.87 -15.16
C ASP A 35 2.29 -3.85 -14.32
N LYS A 36 1.47 -3.00 -14.94
CA LYS A 36 0.64 -2.00 -14.25
C LYS A 36 -0.40 -2.66 -13.33
N VAL A 37 -0.97 -3.80 -13.75
CA VAL A 37 -1.89 -4.58 -12.91
C VAL A 37 -1.17 -5.12 -11.68
N ILE A 38 0.07 -5.58 -11.83
CA ILE A 38 0.88 -6.03 -10.67
C ILE A 38 1.08 -4.86 -9.69
N HIS A 39 1.51 -3.69 -10.16
CA HIS A 39 1.66 -2.50 -9.33
C HIS A 39 0.36 -2.13 -8.59
N ILE A 40 -0.77 -2.12 -9.30
CA ILE A 40 -2.08 -1.84 -8.68
C ILE A 40 -2.38 -2.83 -7.55
N VAL A 41 -2.18 -4.13 -7.76
CA VAL A 41 -2.48 -5.17 -6.76
C VAL A 41 -1.53 -5.07 -5.56
N GLU A 42 -0.23 -4.91 -5.81
CA GLU A 42 0.77 -4.77 -4.76
C GLU A 42 0.49 -3.54 -3.89
N PHE A 43 0.26 -2.40 -4.50
CA PHE A 43 -0.02 -1.16 -3.78
C PHE A 43 -1.45 -1.08 -3.22
N ALA A 44 -2.40 -1.87 -3.72
CA ALA A 44 -3.71 -2.03 -3.06
C ALA A 44 -3.58 -2.73 -1.70
N LEU A 45 -2.78 -3.78 -1.60
CA LEU A 45 -2.49 -4.42 -0.33
C LEU A 45 -1.72 -3.50 0.62
N LEU A 46 -0.75 -2.74 0.11
CA LEU A 46 -0.05 -1.73 0.91
C LEU A 46 -1.02 -0.66 1.43
N GLY A 47 -1.89 -0.14 0.56
CA GLY A 47 -2.91 0.85 0.92
C GLY A 47 -3.88 0.34 1.98
N LEU A 48 -4.25 -0.94 1.92
CA LEU A 48 -5.07 -1.60 2.92
C LEU A 48 -4.36 -1.64 4.28
N PHE A 49 -3.09 -2.05 4.33
CA PHE A 49 -2.30 -2.09 5.58
C PHE A 49 -1.99 -0.71 6.14
N LEU A 50 -1.71 0.29 5.30
CA LEU A 50 -1.54 1.68 5.72
C LEU A 50 -2.84 2.23 6.32
N SER A 51 -3.98 1.96 5.68
CA SER A 51 -5.30 2.36 6.17
C SER A 51 -5.58 1.73 7.54
N PHE A 52 -5.32 0.44 7.71
CA PHE A 52 -5.40 -0.23 9.00
C PHE A 52 -4.57 0.51 10.06
N GLY A 53 -3.31 0.81 9.77
CA GLY A 53 -2.44 1.55 10.67
C GLY A 53 -3.02 2.91 11.07
N TYR A 54 -3.44 3.73 10.10
CA TYR A 54 -4.00 5.05 10.37
C TYR A 54 -5.34 5.03 11.10
N PHE A 55 -6.23 4.09 10.75
CA PHE A 55 -7.53 3.97 11.41
C PHE A 55 -7.41 3.54 12.87
N MET A 56 -6.46 2.65 13.18
CA MET A 56 -6.22 2.18 14.54
C MET A 56 -5.42 3.16 15.39
N SER A 57 -4.55 3.96 14.76
CA SER A 57 -3.63 4.84 15.48
C SER A 57 -4.19 6.25 15.70
N LEU A 58 -5.02 6.77 14.79
CA LEU A 58 -5.44 8.15 14.79
C LEU A 58 -6.93 8.31 15.08
N LYS A 59 -7.24 9.18 16.05
CA LYS A 59 -8.58 9.70 16.28
C LYS A 59 -8.76 10.98 15.44
N SER A 60 -8.86 10.86 14.13
CA SER A 60 -8.97 11.99 13.20
C SER A 60 -10.16 11.81 12.25
N SER A 61 -10.45 12.82 11.43
CA SER A 61 -11.48 12.74 10.40
C SER A 61 -11.16 11.67 9.35
N LEU A 62 -12.19 11.19 8.65
CA LEU A 62 -11.99 10.26 7.53
C LEU A 62 -11.10 10.87 6.44
N MET A 63 -11.29 12.15 6.15
CA MET A 63 -10.48 12.88 5.16
C MET A 63 -8.99 12.87 5.54
N MET A 64 -8.66 13.16 6.79
CA MET A 64 -7.27 13.12 7.26
C MET A 64 -6.64 11.74 7.10
N ARG A 65 -7.36 10.67 7.46
CA ARG A 65 -6.86 9.29 7.30
C ARG A 65 -6.68 8.92 5.84
N ALA A 66 -7.62 9.36 4.96
CA ALA A 66 -7.51 9.15 3.52
C ALA A 66 -6.27 9.86 2.94
N VAL A 67 -6.11 11.15 3.25
CA VAL A 67 -4.97 11.95 2.79
C VAL A 67 -3.65 11.33 3.26
N LEU A 68 -3.54 10.95 4.53
CA LEU A 68 -2.32 10.34 5.05
C LEU A 68 -2.02 8.99 4.39
N THR A 69 -3.03 8.14 4.18
CA THR A 69 -2.84 6.86 3.51
C THR A 69 -2.35 7.05 2.07
N ILE A 70 -3.04 7.89 1.30
CA ILE A 70 -2.73 8.13 -0.11
C ILE A 70 -1.36 8.80 -0.26
N PHE A 71 -1.10 9.84 0.54
CA PHE A 71 0.18 10.55 0.51
C PHE A 71 1.36 9.64 0.86
N THR A 72 1.23 8.85 1.95
CA THR A 72 2.27 7.88 2.32
C THR A 72 2.47 6.85 1.22
N GLY A 73 1.39 6.31 0.66
CA GLY A 73 1.47 5.32 -0.43
C GLY A 73 2.15 5.87 -1.68
N ILE A 74 1.84 7.12 -2.08
CA ILE A 74 2.50 7.78 -3.22
C ILE A 74 4.00 7.97 -2.97
N ILE A 75 4.38 8.39 -1.75
CA ILE A 75 5.81 8.52 -1.39
C ILE A 75 6.50 7.15 -1.49
N LEU A 76 5.89 6.11 -0.95
CA LEU A 76 6.47 4.76 -0.98
C LEU A 76 6.57 4.21 -2.40
N GLY A 77 5.58 4.47 -3.26
CA GLY A 77 5.63 4.13 -4.69
C GLY A 77 6.75 4.87 -5.41
N GLY A 78 6.86 6.19 -5.21
CA GLY A 78 7.94 6.97 -5.77
C GLY A 78 9.34 6.51 -5.31
N LEU A 79 9.47 6.07 -4.05
CA LEU A 79 10.72 5.50 -3.53
C LEU A 79 11.02 4.13 -4.15
N ASP A 80 10.01 3.31 -4.40
CA ASP A 80 10.18 2.02 -5.07
C ASP A 80 10.65 2.23 -6.53
N GLU A 81 10.02 3.14 -7.27
CA GLU A 81 10.44 3.51 -8.63
C GLU A 81 11.86 4.09 -8.66
N PHE A 82 12.19 4.96 -7.70
CA PHE A 82 13.54 5.48 -7.57
C PHE A 82 14.56 4.38 -7.28
N HIS A 83 14.20 3.40 -6.45
CA HIS A 83 15.04 2.23 -6.19
C HIS A 83 15.23 1.38 -7.44
N GLN A 84 14.15 1.14 -8.21
CA GLN A 84 14.20 0.36 -9.45
C GLN A 84 15.12 0.97 -10.49
N TYR A 85 15.32 2.28 -10.49
CA TYR A 85 16.29 2.95 -11.39
C TYR A 85 17.71 2.39 -11.26
N PHE A 86 18.10 1.92 -10.06
CA PHE A 86 19.42 1.34 -9.83
C PHE A 86 19.50 -0.16 -10.13
N ILE A 87 18.39 -0.80 -10.48
CA ILE A 87 18.34 -2.23 -10.77
C ILE A 87 18.59 -2.44 -12.27
N PRO A 88 19.56 -3.30 -12.66
CA PRO A 88 19.82 -3.60 -14.06
C PRO A 88 18.55 -4.07 -14.79
N ARG A 89 18.35 -3.55 -16.00
CA ARG A 89 17.20 -3.86 -16.88
C ARG A 89 15.84 -3.35 -16.38
N ARG A 90 15.82 -2.43 -15.41
CA ARG A 90 14.64 -1.70 -14.96
C ARG A 90 14.75 -0.24 -15.37
N SER A 91 13.62 0.42 -15.63
CA SER A 91 13.51 1.84 -15.93
C SER A 91 12.45 2.46 -15.03
N ILE A 92 12.60 3.74 -14.73
CA ILE A 92 11.53 4.50 -14.07
C ILE A 92 10.41 4.71 -15.10
N GLU A 93 9.21 4.30 -14.71
CA GLU A 93 8.01 4.52 -15.52
C GLU A 93 6.99 5.36 -14.73
N PHE A 94 6.70 6.55 -15.25
CA PHE A 94 5.71 7.44 -14.61
C PHE A 94 4.34 6.78 -14.44
N PHE A 95 3.94 5.91 -15.38
CA PHE A 95 2.68 5.18 -15.29
C PHE A 95 2.66 4.14 -14.16
N ASP A 96 3.81 3.65 -13.69
CA ASP A 96 3.89 2.75 -12.53
C ASP A 96 3.55 3.52 -11.25
N VAL A 97 4.06 4.75 -11.10
CA VAL A 97 3.66 5.63 -9.98
C VAL A 97 2.16 5.91 -9.97
N ILE A 98 1.54 6.08 -11.15
CA ILE A 98 0.08 6.24 -11.24
C ILE A 98 -0.63 4.95 -10.85
N ALA A 99 -0.16 3.79 -11.31
CA ALA A 99 -0.70 2.48 -10.96
C ALA A 99 -0.62 2.23 -9.44
N ASP A 100 0.50 2.59 -8.81
CA ASP A 100 0.70 2.52 -7.36
C ASP A 100 -0.32 3.40 -6.62
N ALA A 101 -0.52 4.65 -7.07
CA ALA A 101 -1.49 5.56 -6.48
C ALA A 101 -2.93 5.02 -6.59
N VAL A 102 -3.30 4.47 -7.75
CA VAL A 102 -4.60 3.80 -7.96
C VAL A 102 -4.74 2.59 -7.05
N GLY A 103 -3.68 1.80 -6.90
CA GLY A 103 -3.61 0.68 -5.97
C GLY A 103 -3.88 1.12 -4.54
N VAL A 104 -3.12 2.11 -4.04
CA VAL A 104 -3.28 2.63 -2.66
C VAL A 104 -4.70 3.13 -2.40
N LEU A 105 -5.28 3.89 -3.35
CA LEU A 105 -6.66 4.35 -3.25
C LEU A 105 -7.64 3.19 -3.17
N SER A 106 -7.46 2.16 -4.00
CA SER A 106 -8.29 0.95 -4.00
C SER A 106 -8.20 0.22 -2.65
N GLY A 107 -6.99 0.06 -2.09
CA GLY A 107 -6.77 -0.53 -0.78
C GLY A 107 -7.39 0.27 0.36
N PHE A 108 -7.31 1.61 0.29
CA PHE A 108 -7.99 2.48 1.24
C PHE A 108 -9.52 2.28 1.20
N LEU A 109 -10.12 2.25 0.02
CA LEU A 109 -11.56 2.05 -0.14
C LEU A 109 -11.99 0.67 0.37
N LEU A 110 -11.24 -0.39 0.06
CA LEU A 110 -11.49 -1.75 0.57
C LEU A 110 -11.48 -1.76 2.10
N TYR A 111 -10.45 -1.15 2.73
CA TYR A 111 -10.38 -1.07 4.18
C TYR A 111 -11.52 -0.23 4.77
N TYR A 112 -11.85 0.91 4.15
CA TYR A 112 -12.95 1.77 4.60
C TYR A 112 -14.28 1.01 4.66
N TYR A 113 -14.65 0.34 3.57
CA TYR A 113 -15.89 -0.44 3.54
C TYR A 113 -15.85 -1.63 4.51
N PHE A 114 -14.71 -2.33 4.62
CA PHE A 114 -14.54 -3.38 5.62
C PHE A 114 -14.75 -2.85 7.04
N SER A 115 -14.13 -1.74 7.40
CA SER A 115 -14.22 -1.14 8.74
C SER A 115 -15.67 -0.72 9.12
N ARG A 116 -16.50 -0.46 8.13
CA ARG A 116 -17.92 -0.13 8.33
C ARG A 116 -18.83 -1.36 8.44
N SER A 117 -18.36 -2.51 8.02
CA SER A 117 -19.10 -3.77 8.13
C SER A 117 -19.20 -4.23 9.61
N VAL A 118 -20.17 -5.11 9.88
CA VAL A 118 -20.33 -5.70 11.23
C VAL A 118 -19.04 -6.41 11.68
N LYS A 119 -18.45 -7.21 10.78
CA LYS A 119 -17.19 -7.92 11.06
C LYS A 119 -16.02 -6.97 11.32
N GLY A 120 -15.90 -5.91 10.52
CA GLY A 120 -14.86 -4.89 10.67
C GLY A 120 -14.97 -4.13 11.99
N LYS A 121 -16.18 -3.77 12.41
CA LYS A 121 -16.42 -3.11 13.70
C LYS A 121 -16.01 -4.00 14.88
N ILE A 122 -16.41 -5.27 14.88
CA ILE A 122 -16.02 -6.25 15.92
C ILE A 122 -14.49 -6.40 15.94
N PHE A 123 -13.86 -6.54 14.78
CA PHE A 123 -12.42 -6.69 14.66
C PHE A 123 -11.64 -5.49 15.22
N THR A 124 -12.02 -4.27 14.82
CA THR A 124 -11.35 -3.03 15.27
C THR A 124 -11.59 -2.78 16.76
N GLU A 125 -12.78 -3.07 17.28
CA GLU A 125 -13.08 -2.95 18.71
C GLU A 125 -12.24 -3.92 19.55
N LYS A 126 -12.12 -5.17 19.12
CA LYS A 126 -11.28 -6.17 19.81
C LYS A 126 -9.81 -5.75 19.87
N LEU A 127 -9.27 -5.24 18.76
CA LEU A 127 -7.88 -4.78 18.69
C LEU A 127 -7.63 -3.51 19.50
N SER A 128 -8.62 -2.61 19.61
CA SER A 128 -8.46 -1.37 20.37
C SER A 128 -8.37 -1.59 21.87
N LYS A 129 -8.74 -2.78 22.36
CA LYS A 129 -8.65 -3.20 23.78
C LYS A 129 -7.29 -3.81 24.13
N LEU A 130 -6.45 -4.13 23.14
CA LEU A 130 -5.09 -4.62 23.32
C LEU A 130 -4.11 -3.44 23.52
#